data_cfc172cede1a26927d4e944ad3430fe3
#
_entry.id   cfc172cede1a26927d4e944ad3430fe3
#
_cell.length_a   1.000
_cell.length_b   1.000
_cell.length_c   1.000
_cell.angle_alpha   90.00
_cell.angle_beta   90.00
_cell.angle_gamma   90.00
#
_symmetry.space_group_name_H-M   'P 1'
#
loop_
_entity.id
_entity.type
_entity.pdbx_description
1 polymer ?
#
loop_
_entity_poly.entity_id
_entity_poly.type
_entity_poly.pdbx_seq_one_letter_code
_entity_poly.pdbx_strand_id
1 'polypeptide(L)'
;IKYGSFECFENYSDRRFSCEQFKIFAYVADCIAAHNIFRGEENEESIRLYEEYELQELLPANFVKISYSTNPLLFILCVADTLEPTKKFRNIEPSELMQNIEIDYDEEHNCINLNISEWLSEQDGCEAYIKAVKELPGWCEVTVQVEGDND
;
A
#
# COMPACT_ATOMS: atom_id res chain seq x y z
N ILE A 1 -8.66 -18.24 8.68
CA ILE A 1 -8.83 -17.09 9.58
C ILE A 1 -10.06 -17.39 10.41
N LYS A 2 -9.89 -17.74 11.71
CA LYS A 2 -11.03 -17.77 12.64
C LYS A 2 -11.42 -16.31 12.85
N TYR A 3 -12.45 -15.86 12.15
CA TYR A 3 -13.10 -14.60 12.46
C TYR A 3 -13.47 -14.65 13.95
N GLY A 4 -12.98 -13.66 14.69
CA GLY A 4 -13.27 -13.51 16.11
C GLY A 4 -14.77 -13.65 16.32
N SER A 5 -15.15 -14.36 17.36
CA SER A 5 -16.46 -14.90 17.61
C SER A 5 -17.58 -13.93 17.20
N PHE A 6 -18.53 -14.41 16.42
CA PHE A 6 -19.78 -13.75 16.06
C PHE A 6 -20.57 -13.22 17.28
N GLU A 7 -20.22 -13.66 18.47
CA GLU A 7 -20.78 -13.22 19.76
C GLU A 7 -20.74 -11.69 19.96
N CYS A 8 -19.75 -11.00 19.34
CA CYS A 8 -19.69 -9.55 19.39
C CYS A 8 -20.88 -8.87 18.69
N PHE A 9 -21.53 -9.55 17.75
CA PHE A 9 -22.63 -9.01 16.95
C PHE A 9 -24.02 -9.45 17.47
N GLU A 10 -24.10 -10.47 18.31
CA GLU A 10 -25.36 -10.95 18.87
C GLU A 10 -26.01 -9.96 19.84
N ASN A 11 -25.23 -9.04 20.40
CA ASN A 11 -25.70 -8.02 21.35
C ASN A 11 -26.27 -6.76 20.69
N TYR A 12 -26.23 -6.64 19.37
CA TYR A 12 -26.84 -5.51 18.67
C TYR A 12 -28.32 -5.82 18.38
N SER A 13 -29.20 -4.98 18.88
CA SER A 13 -30.67 -5.13 18.71
C SER A 13 -31.16 -4.90 17.28
N ASP A 14 -30.31 -4.34 16.39
CA ASP A 14 -30.62 -4.12 14.98
C ASP A 14 -29.75 -5.00 14.07
N ARG A 15 -30.35 -6.09 13.57
CA ARG A 15 -29.68 -7.03 12.67
C ARG A 15 -29.18 -6.40 11.36
N ARG A 16 -29.81 -5.31 10.90
CA ARG A 16 -29.36 -4.61 9.68
C ARG A 16 -28.06 -3.89 9.93
N PHE A 17 -27.96 -3.23 11.07
CA PHE A 17 -26.72 -2.54 11.46
C PHE A 17 -25.57 -3.55 11.60
N SER A 18 -25.80 -4.69 12.21
CA SER A 18 -24.80 -5.76 12.35
C SER A 18 -24.34 -6.32 10.99
N CYS A 19 -25.26 -6.49 10.02
CA CYS A 19 -24.90 -6.92 8.68
C CYS A 19 -24.08 -5.87 7.91
N GLU A 20 -24.43 -4.60 8.04
CA GLU A 20 -23.70 -3.49 7.42
C GLU A 20 -22.30 -3.37 8.02
N GLN A 21 -22.18 -3.43 9.35
CA GLN A 21 -20.89 -3.43 10.01
C GLN A 21 -20.02 -4.63 9.58
N PHE A 22 -20.59 -5.82 9.51
CA PHE A 22 -19.88 -7.01 9.06
C PHE A 22 -19.31 -6.81 7.63
N LYS A 23 -20.11 -6.26 6.73
CA LYS A 23 -19.65 -5.96 5.36
C LYS A 23 -18.46 -4.98 5.36
N ILE A 24 -18.53 -3.92 6.20
CA ILE A 24 -17.45 -2.96 6.34
C ILE A 24 -16.19 -3.65 6.87
N PHE A 25 -16.31 -4.45 7.93
CA PHE A 25 -15.16 -5.15 8.49
C PHE A 25 -14.57 -6.18 7.53
N ALA A 26 -15.40 -6.91 6.80
CA ALA A 26 -14.96 -7.86 5.78
C ALA A 26 -14.18 -7.12 4.68
N TYR A 27 -14.73 -6.03 4.16
CA TYR A 27 -14.08 -5.20 3.15
C TYR A 27 -12.74 -4.63 3.63
N VAL A 28 -12.68 -4.12 4.87
CA VAL A 28 -11.42 -3.64 5.46
C VAL A 28 -10.41 -4.77 5.61
N ALA A 29 -10.84 -5.95 6.06
CA ALA A 29 -9.97 -7.11 6.20
C ALA A 29 -9.43 -7.58 4.84
N ASP A 30 -10.26 -7.58 3.80
CA ASP A 30 -9.85 -7.91 2.44
C ASP A 30 -8.83 -6.89 1.91
N CYS A 31 -9.05 -5.60 2.13
CA CYS A 31 -8.09 -4.56 1.76
C CYS A 31 -6.75 -4.71 2.51
N ILE A 32 -6.78 -5.01 3.82
CA ILE A 32 -5.57 -5.26 4.61
C ILE A 32 -4.85 -6.52 4.12
N ALA A 33 -5.56 -7.57 3.74
CA ALA A 33 -4.95 -8.76 3.17
C ALA A 33 -4.34 -8.47 1.79
N ALA A 34 -5.06 -7.72 0.97
CA ALA A 34 -4.72 -7.50 -0.42
C ALA A 34 -3.60 -6.46 -0.66
N HIS A 35 -3.37 -5.50 0.27
CA HIS A 35 -2.38 -4.44 0.02
C HIS A 35 -0.93 -4.95 -0.10
N ASN A 36 -0.64 -6.16 0.37
CA ASN A 36 0.67 -6.81 0.27
C ASN A 36 0.70 -8.00 -0.73
N ILE A 37 -0.37 -8.20 -1.51
CA ILE A 37 -0.48 -9.34 -2.45
C ILE A 37 0.41 -9.17 -3.68
N PHE A 38 0.93 -7.97 -3.91
CA PHE A 38 1.70 -7.69 -5.11
C PHE A 38 3.04 -8.43 -5.09
N ARG A 39 3.23 -9.21 -6.14
CA ARG A 39 4.43 -9.98 -6.40
C ARG A 39 5.60 -9.03 -6.63
N GLY A 40 6.50 -8.91 -5.66
CA GLY A 40 7.79 -8.28 -5.88
C GLY A 40 8.62 -9.17 -6.82
N GLU A 41 8.99 -8.65 -7.99
CA GLU A 41 9.68 -9.44 -9.03
C GLU A 41 11.06 -9.97 -8.59
N GLU A 42 11.64 -9.42 -7.51
CA GLU A 42 13.02 -9.69 -7.10
C GLU A 42 13.17 -10.54 -5.83
N ASN A 43 12.07 -10.90 -5.15
CA ASN A 43 12.15 -11.66 -3.90
C ASN A 43 11.54 -13.05 -4.07
N GLU A 44 12.42 -14.06 -4.24
CA GLU A 44 12.03 -15.48 -4.41
C GLU A 44 11.12 -15.98 -3.27
N GLU A 45 11.34 -15.52 -2.04
CA GLU A 45 10.51 -15.92 -0.89
C GLU A 45 9.11 -15.32 -0.99
N SER A 46 8.98 -14.08 -1.38
CA SER A 46 7.69 -13.42 -1.60
C SER A 46 6.92 -14.08 -2.75
N ILE A 47 7.61 -14.45 -3.84
CA ILE A 47 7.04 -15.18 -4.97
C ILE A 47 6.53 -16.55 -4.49
N ARG A 48 7.35 -17.29 -3.75
CA ARG A 48 6.97 -18.59 -3.21
C ARG A 48 5.76 -18.51 -2.29
N LEU A 49 5.71 -17.53 -1.37
CA LEU A 49 4.56 -17.32 -0.48
C LEU A 49 3.31 -16.91 -1.25
N TYR A 50 3.46 -16.07 -2.27
CA TYR A 50 2.37 -15.67 -3.15
C TYR A 50 1.72 -16.85 -3.85
N GLU A 51 2.54 -17.79 -4.36
CA GLU A 51 2.08 -19.00 -5.03
C GLU A 51 1.56 -20.06 -4.03
N GLU A 52 2.24 -20.25 -2.88
CA GLU A 52 1.86 -21.21 -1.84
C GLU A 52 0.50 -20.90 -1.22
N TYR A 53 0.17 -19.63 -1.06
CA TYR A 53 -1.13 -19.19 -0.50
C TYR A 53 -2.16 -18.83 -1.56
N GLU A 54 -1.88 -19.11 -2.83
CA GLU A 54 -2.80 -18.86 -3.96
C GLU A 54 -3.34 -17.41 -3.96
N LEU A 55 -2.49 -16.44 -3.60
CA LEU A 55 -2.91 -15.04 -3.42
C LEU A 55 -3.39 -14.40 -4.72
N GLN A 56 -2.98 -14.93 -5.89
CA GLN A 56 -3.47 -14.54 -7.20
C GLN A 56 -4.99 -14.73 -7.33
N GLU A 57 -5.58 -15.68 -6.61
CA GLU A 57 -7.02 -15.94 -6.67
C GLU A 57 -7.85 -14.86 -5.97
N LEU A 58 -7.21 -14.06 -5.10
CA LEU A 58 -7.84 -12.90 -4.46
C LEU A 58 -7.93 -11.69 -5.40
N LEU A 59 -7.21 -11.72 -6.53
CA LEU A 59 -7.28 -10.69 -7.53
C LEU A 59 -8.34 -11.05 -8.60
N PRO A 60 -9.14 -10.09 -9.09
CA PRO A 60 -10.04 -10.34 -10.19
C PRO A 60 -9.30 -10.86 -11.41
N ALA A 61 -9.90 -11.80 -12.16
CA ALA A 61 -9.30 -12.39 -13.36
C ALA A 61 -8.91 -11.35 -14.45
N ASN A 62 -9.52 -10.16 -14.40
CA ASN A 62 -9.24 -9.03 -15.29
C ASN A 62 -8.59 -7.87 -14.52
N PHE A 63 -7.77 -8.19 -13.53
CA PHE A 63 -7.08 -7.16 -12.76
C PHE A 63 -6.19 -6.33 -13.68
N VAL A 64 -6.50 -5.05 -13.78
CA VAL A 64 -5.69 -4.09 -14.54
C VAL A 64 -4.78 -3.34 -13.58
N LYS A 65 -5.35 -2.53 -12.72
CA LYS A 65 -4.65 -1.78 -11.65
C LYS A 65 -5.65 -1.42 -10.57
N ILE A 66 -5.15 -1.21 -9.35
CA ILE A 66 -5.93 -0.66 -8.25
C ILE A 66 -6.13 0.82 -8.52
N SER A 67 -7.40 1.27 -8.60
CA SER A 67 -7.73 2.68 -8.75
C SER A 67 -8.50 3.22 -7.55
N TYR A 68 -8.32 4.50 -7.28
CA TYR A 68 -9.09 5.18 -6.24
C TYR A 68 -10.59 5.14 -6.50
N SER A 69 -11.00 5.23 -7.77
CA SER A 69 -12.41 5.23 -8.18
C SER A 69 -13.11 3.89 -7.95
N THR A 70 -12.40 2.77 -8.05
CA THR A 70 -12.97 1.43 -7.92
C THR A 70 -12.79 0.81 -6.54
N ASN A 71 -11.65 1.07 -5.90
CA ASN A 71 -11.32 0.53 -4.58
C ASN A 71 -10.51 1.52 -3.74
N PRO A 72 -11.15 2.60 -3.24
CA PRO A 72 -10.45 3.72 -2.61
C PRO A 72 -9.62 3.31 -1.38
N LEU A 73 -10.15 2.42 -0.54
CA LEU A 73 -9.44 1.99 0.67
C LEU A 73 -8.20 1.18 0.33
N LEU A 74 -8.29 0.23 -0.59
CA LEU A 74 -7.14 -0.57 -1.02
C LEU A 74 -6.09 0.31 -1.70
N PHE A 75 -6.52 1.24 -2.56
CA PHE A 75 -5.63 2.20 -3.19
C PHE A 75 -4.85 3.02 -2.16
N ILE A 76 -5.55 3.62 -1.17
CA ILE A 76 -4.92 4.41 -0.11
C ILE A 76 -3.94 3.56 0.70
N LEU A 77 -4.31 2.32 1.05
CA LEU A 77 -3.42 1.42 1.80
C LEU A 77 -2.15 1.09 1.01
N CYS A 78 -2.26 0.75 -0.28
CA CYS A 78 -1.10 0.45 -1.13
C CYS A 78 -0.18 1.67 -1.26
N VAL A 79 -0.74 2.85 -1.51
CA VAL A 79 0.02 4.09 -1.65
C VAL A 79 0.70 4.45 -0.32
N ALA A 80 -0.05 4.46 0.78
CA ALA A 80 0.49 4.83 2.10
C ALA A 80 1.58 3.86 2.58
N ASP A 81 1.39 2.54 2.38
CA ASP A 81 2.38 1.54 2.77
C ASP A 81 3.67 1.63 1.93
N THR A 82 3.55 2.00 0.67
CA THR A 82 4.71 2.19 -0.22
C THR A 82 5.45 3.48 0.09
N LEU A 83 4.73 4.57 0.38
CA LEU A 83 5.31 5.88 0.70
C LEU A 83 5.86 5.97 2.12
N GLU A 84 5.56 5.02 2.99
CA GLU A 84 6.03 4.97 4.37
C GLU A 84 7.54 4.62 4.40
N PRO A 85 8.44 5.56 4.79
CA PRO A 85 9.88 5.39 4.60
C PRO A 85 10.55 4.56 5.70
N THR A 86 9.97 4.44 6.89
CA THR A 86 10.65 3.88 8.08
C THR A 86 11.09 2.43 7.89
N LYS A 87 10.40 1.69 7.01
CA LYS A 87 10.77 0.31 6.67
C LYS A 87 12.12 0.21 5.93
N LYS A 88 12.49 1.25 5.20
CA LYS A 88 13.73 1.29 4.40
C LYS A 88 14.88 1.95 5.16
N PHE A 89 14.59 2.99 5.95
CA PHE A 89 15.57 3.77 6.71
C PHE A 89 15.60 3.35 8.18
N ARG A 90 16.15 2.17 8.46
CA ARG A 90 16.10 1.55 9.81
C ARG A 90 16.87 2.29 10.90
N ASN A 91 17.83 3.11 10.53
CA ASN A 91 18.77 3.78 11.44
C ASN A 91 18.51 5.29 11.57
N ILE A 92 17.44 5.78 10.98
CA ILE A 92 17.08 7.20 11.00
C ILE A 92 15.79 7.36 11.80
N GLU A 93 15.75 8.36 12.67
CA GLU A 93 14.56 8.65 13.46
C GLU A 93 13.40 9.10 12.56
N PRO A 94 12.16 8.64 12.80
CA PRO A 94 11.02 9.00 11.95
C PRO A 94 10.80 10.50 11.79
N SER A 95 11.06 11.29 12.84
CA SER A 95 10.96 12.75 12.79
C SER A 95 11.97 13.40 11.85
N GLU A 96 13.14 12.80 11.69
CA GLU A 96 14.18 13.25 10.78
C GLU A 96 13.85 12.88 9.33
N LEU A 97 13.30 11.66 9.11
CA LEU A 97 12.78 11.27 7.80
C LEU A 97 11.71 12.23 7.30
N MET A 98 10.74 12.58 8.16
CA MET A 98 9.64 13.49 7.80
C MET A 98 10.08 14.91 7.48
N GLN A 99 11.28 15.33 7.91
CA GLN A 99 11.86 16.62 7.55
C GLN A 99 12.61 16.60 6.23
N ASN A 100 12.97 15.43 5.74
CA ASN A 100 13.82 15.23 4.58
C ASN A 100 13.11 14.57 3.39
N ILE A 101 11.81 14.27 3.55
CA ILE A 101 10.95 13.74 2.49
C ILE A 101 9.73 14.66 2.39
N GLU A 102 9.49 15.17 1.20
CA GLU A 102 8.28 15.90 0.87
C GLU A 102 7.50 15.11 -0.18
N ILE A 103 6.22 14.89 0.10
CA ILE A 103 5.32 14.17 -0.78
C ILE A 103 4.16 15.11 -1.10
N ASP A 104 3.97 15.38 -2.38
CA ASP A 104 2.85 16.14 -2.89
C ASP A 104 2.02 15.29 -3.85
N TYR A 105 0.73 15.52 -3.90
CA TYR A 105 -0.17 14.83 -4.79
C TYR A 105 -0.89 15.81 -5.72
N ASP A 106 -0.57 15.72 -6.99
CA ASP A 106 -1.24 16.46 -8.06
C ASP A 106 -2.52 15.72 -8.48
N GLU A 107 -3.67 16.22 -8.02
CA GLU A 107 -4.98 15.64 -8.32
C GLU A 107 -5.31 15.72 -9.82
N GLU A 108 -4.88 16.77 -10.53
CA GLU A 108 -5.20 16.99 -11.94
C GLU A 108 -4.52 15.93 -12.83
N HIS A 109 -3.30 15.57 -12.49
CA HIS A 109 -2.51 14.60 -13.26
C HIS A 109 -2.47 13.21 -12.62
N ASN A 110 -3.11 13.03 -11.46
CA ASN A 110 -3.05 11.80 -10.65
C ASN A 110 -1.59 11.36 -10.43
N CYS A 111 -0.76 12.31 -9.97
CA CYS A 111 0.67 12.16 -9.86
C CYS A 111 1.15 12.38 -8.42
N ILE A 112 1.98 11.47 -7.93
CA ILE A 112 2.72 11.63 -6.68
C ILE A 112 4.08 12.24 -7.02
N ASN A 113 4.35 13.42 -6.46
CA ASN A 113 5.65 14.07 -6.55
C ASN A 113 6.41 13.79 -5.26
N LEU A 114 7.56 13.12 -5.36
CA LEU A 114 8.43 12.79 -4.25
C LEU A 114 9.70 13.63 -4.35
N ASN A 115 9.94 14.44 -3.33
CA ASN A 115 11.17 15.21 -3.18
C ASN A 115 11.95 14.70 -1.97
N ILE A 116 13.21 14.34 -2.19
CA ILE A 116 14.10 13.79 -1.17
C ILE A 116 15.30 14.73 -1.05
N SER A 117 15.63 15.15 0.18
CA SER A 117 16.78 16.02 0.42
C SER A 117 18.09 15.35 0.00
N GLU A 118 19.08 16.18 -0.39
CA GLU A 118 20.42 15.72 -0.73
C GLU A 118 21.04 14.87 0.39
N TRP A 119 20.85 15.27 1.65
CA TRP A 119 21.32 14.51 2.81
C TRP A 119 20.72 13.10 2.88
N LEU A 120 19.41 12.95 2.64
CA LEU A 120 18.72 11.65 2.71
C LEU A 120 19.08 10.79 1.50
N SER A 121 19.37 11.38 0.36
CA SER A 121 19.76 10.65 -0.86
C SER A 121 21.09 9.90 -0.70
N GLU A 122 21.94 10.31 0.24
CA GLU A 122 23.22 9.66 0.56
C GLU A 122 23.08 8.55 1.62
N GLN A 123 21.89 8.37 2.22
CA GLN A 123 21.70 7.39 3.29
C GLN A 123 21.40 5.99 2.76
N ASP A 124 21.84 5.00 3.53
CA ASP A 124 21.47 3.60 3.28
C ASP A 124 19.94 3.44 3.26
N GLY A 125 19.42 2.81 2.22
CA GLY A 125 17.98 2.55 2.05
C GLY A 125 17.29 3.53 1.09
N CYS A 126 17.91 4.66 0.73
CA CYS A 126 17.29 5.65 -0.16
C CYS A 126 17.00 5.07 -1.56
N GLU A 127 17.98 4.40 -2.17
CA GLU A 127 17.78 3.76 -3.46
C GLU A 127 16.65 2.72 -3.44
N ALA A 128 16.60 1.89 -2.39
CA ALA A 128 15.53 0.91 -2.23
C ALA A 128 14.16 1.55 -1.98
N TYR A 129 14.12 2.72 -1.34
CA TYR A 129 12.90 3.49 -1.14
C TYR A 129 12.40 4.09 -2.45
N ILE A 130 13.26 4.78 -3.18
CA ILE A 130 12.94 5.37 -4.50
C ILE A 130 12.46 4.28 -5.46
N LYS A 131 13.16 3.15 -5.52
CA LYS A 131 12.77 2.01 -6.35
C LYS A 131 11.36 1.53 -6.02
N ALA A 132 11.05 1.32 -4.74
CA ALA A 132 9.72 0.88 -4.32
C ALA A 132 8.62 1.88 -4.71
N VAL A 133 8.88 3.18 -4.58
CA VAL A 133 7.91 4.22 -4.97
C VAL A 133 7.73 4.27 -6.49
N LYS A 134 8.81 4.13 -7.27
CA LYS A 134 8.76 4.07 -8.74
C LYS A 134 8.03 2.84 -9.29
N GLU A 135 7.98 1.74 -8.53
CA GLU A 135 7.24 0.54 -8.90
C GLU A 135 5.72 0.68 -8.67
N LEU A 136 5.26 1.64 -7.85
CA LEU A 136 3.85 1.86 -7.53
C LEU A 136 2.93 1.97 -8.76
N PRO A 137 3.30 2.66 -9.85
CA PRO A 137 2.50 2.69 -11.09
C PRO A 137 2.30 1.32 -11.75
N GLY A 138 3.06 0.31 -11.38
CA GLY A 138 2.90 -1.05 -11.89
C GLY A 138 1.59 -1.71 -11.44
N TRP A 139 1.11 -1.39 -10.24
CA TRP A 139 -0.11 -1.99 -9.68
C TRP A 139 -1.18 -0.99 -9.25
N CYS A 140 -0.84 0.30 -9.07
CA CYS A 140 -1.79 1.36 -8.78
C CYS A 140 -1.98 2.27 -10.00
N GLU A 141 -3.19 2.77 -10.18
CA GLU A 141 -3.52 3.76 -11.21
C GLU A 141 -3.09 5.16 -10.74
N VAL A 142 -1.79 5.39 -10.72
CA VAL A 142 -1.13 6.63 -10.31
C VAL A 142 0.16 6.77 -11.09
N THR A 143 0.66 7.98 -11.27
CA THR A 143 1.99 8.26 -11.77
C THR A 143 2.89 8.72 -10.63
N VAL A 144 4.21 8.58 -10.79
CA VAL A 144 5.19 9.00 -9.78
C VAL A 144 6.28 9.79 -10.46
N GLN A 145 6.64 10.92 -9.87
CA GLN A 145 7.80 11.71 -10.23
C GLN A 145 8.69 11.85 -9.00
N VAL A 146 9.99 11.64 -9.18
CA VAL A 146 10.98 11.81 -8.11
C VAL A 146 11.91 12.95 -8.52
N GLU A 147 11.92 14.02 -7.72
CA GLU A 147 12.82 15.15 -7.98
C GLU A 147 14.27 14.75 -7.65
N GLY A 148 15.20 15.10 -8.54
CA GLY A 148 16.62 14.78 -8.40
C GLY A 148 17.09 13.59 -9.25
N ASP A 149 16.19 12.89 -9.92
CA ASP A 149 16.53 11.88 -10.93
C ASP A 149 16.87 12.59 -12.25
N ASN A 150 18.14 12.85 -12.45
CA ASN A 150 18.65 13.19 -13.78
C ASN A 150 18.89 11.86 -14.52
N ASP A 151 17.89 11.42 -15.31
CA ASP A 151 18.09 10.40 -16.33
C ASP A 151 19.24 10.75 -17.31
#